data_641bc557900c6e6a91bfd9b612915b7c
#
_entry.id   641bc557900c6e6a91bfd9b612915b7c
#
_cell.length_a   1.000
_cell.length_b   1.000
_cell.length_c   1.000
_cell.angle_alpha   90.00
_cell.angle_beta   90.00
_cell.angle_gamma   90.00
#
_symmetry.space_group_name_H-M   'P 1'
#
loop_
_entity.id
_entity.type
_entity.pdbx_description
1 polymer ?
#
loop_
_entity_poly.entity_id
_entity_poly.type
_entity_poly.pdbx_seq_one_letter_code
_entity_poly.pdbx_strand_id
1 'polypeptide(L)'
;VEAGYEVVERIKKHVARTERAGVMGALGGFGGMFDLSKTGVKEPVLISGTDGVGTKLMLAIKYDKHDTIGQDCVAMCVNDIIAAGAEPLYFLDYVATGKNEPAKLEQVVAGVAEGCVQAGAALIGGETAEMPGMYGEDDYDLAGFAVGVAEKSQIIDGSKVAAGDVLLGLASSGIHSNGYSLVRRVFADYTGEEVLPELEGKKLKDVLLEPTRIYVKAVLPLIKEELVNGIAHITGGGFIENVPRMFADDLAAEIDESKVPVLPIF
;
A
#
# COMPACT_ATOMS: atom_id res chain seq x y z
N VAL A 1 27.78 9.39 1.58
CA VAL A 1 27.96 8.82 0.23
C VAL A 1 28.13 7.31 0.30
N GLU A 2 29.07 6.77 1.08
CA GLU A 2 29.33 5.34 1.22
C GLU A 2 28.11 4.56 1.71
N ALA A 3 27.43 5.05 2.73
CA ALA A 3 26.19 4.43 3.23
C ALA A 3 25.09 4.34 2.16
N GLY A 4 24.99 5.33 1.27
CA GLY A 4 24.05 5.28 0.15
C GLY A 4 24.36 4.17 -0.84
N TYR A 5 25.63 3.98 -1.18
CA TYR A 5 26.05 2.85 -2.03
C TYR A 5 25.78 1.51 -1.38
N GLU A 6 25.99 1.41 -0.07
CA GLU A 6 25.72 0.18 0.69
C GLU A 6 24.22 -0.15 0.67
N VAL A 7 23.33 0.84 0.84
CA VAL A 7 21.87 0.63 0.72
C VAL A 7 21.53 0.04 -0.64
N VAL A 8 22.03 0.64 -1.72
CA VAL A 8 21.77 0.16 -3.09
C VAL A 8 22.19 -1.29 -3.28
N GLU A 9 23.37 -1.68 -2.78
CA GLU A 9 23.82 -3.07 -2.87
C GLU A 9 22.91 -4.02 -2.06
N ARG A 10 22.53 -3.64 -0.86
CA ARG A 10 21.69 -4.45 0.02
C ARG A 10 20.28 -4.70 -0.54
N ILE A 11 19.70 -3.71 -1.21
CA ILE A 11 18.33 -3.80 -1.74
C ILE A 11 18.20 -4.57 -3.05
N LYS A 12 19.28 -4.76 -3.82
CA LYS A 12 19.25 -5.43 -5.14
C LYS A 12 18.53 -6.79 -5.11
N LYS A 13 18.81 -7.60 -4.10
CA LYS A 13 18.19 -8.93 -3.95
C LYS A 13 16.67 -8.85 -3.73
N HIS A 14 16.19 -7.82 -3.03
CA HIS A 14 14.77 -7.60 -2.78
C HIS A 14 14.06 -7.10 -4.03
N VAL A 15 14.67 -6.14 -4.72
CA VAL A 15 14.14 -5.58 -5.97
C VAL A 15 14.04 -6.63 -7.06
N ALA A 16 15.03 -7.52 -7.19
CA ALA A 16 15.02 -8.60 -8.17
C ALA A 16 13.79 -9.53 -8.05
N ARG A 17 13.23 -9.68 -6.84
CA ARG A 17 12.00 -10.47 -6.62
C ARG A 17 10.76 -9.87 -7.29
N THR A 18 10.81 -8.59 -7.62
CA THR A 18 9.67 -7.84 -8.18
C THR A 18 9.68 -7.81 -9.71
N GLU A 19 10.65 -8.44 -10.37
CA GLU A 19 10.73 -8.45 -11.82
C GLU A 19 9.47 -9.02 -12.46
N ARG A 20 9.04 -8.37 -13.53
CA ARG A 20 7.92 -8.82 -14.37
C ARG A 20 8.13 -8.43 -15.82
N ALA A 21 7.33 -9.04 -16.71
CA ALA A 21 7.30 -8.67 -18.12
C ALA A 21 6.98 -7.18 -18.29
N GLY A 22 7.75 -6.50 -19.11
CA GLY A 22 7.65 -5.07 -19.36
C GLY A 22 8.78 -4.25 -18.72
N VAL A 23 9.41 -4.71 -17.65
CA VAL A 23 10.55 -4.02 -17.06
C VAL A 23 11.70 -3.97 -18.05
N MET A 24 12.29 -2.77 -18.24
CA MET A 24 13.43 -2.54 -19.11
C MET A 24 14.58 -1.91 -18.32
N GLY A 25 15.80 -2.36 -18.58
CA GLY A 25 17.00 -1.85 -17.92
C GLY A 25 17.21 -2.45 -16.52
N ALA A 26 18.22 -1.91 -15.84
CA ALA A 26 18.61 -2.31 -14.49
C ALA A 26 18.47 -1.13 -13.52
N LEU A 27 18.40 -1.42 -12.23
CA LEU A 27 18.50 -0.42 -11.15
C LEU A 27 19.78 0.40 -11.29
N GLY A 28 19.66 1.72 -11.07
CA GLY A 28 20.80 2.65 -11.11
C GLY A 28 20.86 3.52 -12.38
N GLY A 29 19.90 3.40 -13.30
CA GLY A 29 19.71 4.37 -14.38
C GLY A 29 19.04 5.66 -13.87
N PHE A 30 18.96 6.69 -14.72
CA PHE A 30 18.31 7.96 -14.38
C PHE A 30 16.79 7.83 -14.21
N GLY A 31 16.17 6.78 -14.73
CA GLY A 31 14.74 6.51 -14.60
C GLY A 31 14.40 5.05 -14.83
N GLY A 32 13.31 4.60 -14.23
CA GLY A 32 12.73 3.30 -14.50
C GLY A 32 12.00 3.29 -15.85
N MET A 33 12.16 2.21 -16.62
CA MET A 33 11.50 2.06 -17.90
C MET A 33 10.59 0.83 -17.90
N PHE A 34 9.40 1.00 -18.48
CA PHE A 34 8.43 -0.08 -18.60
C PHE A 34 7.82 -0.11 -20.01
N ASP A 35 7.88 -1.25 -20.67
CA ASP A 35 7.31 -1.45 -22.01
C ASP A 35 5.84 -1.85 -21.90
N LEU A 36 4.92 -0.91 -22.19
CA LEU A 36 3.49 -1.13 -22.14
C LEU A 36 3.00 -2.17 -23.15
N SER A 37 3.72 -2.41 -24.24
CA SER A 37 3.33 -3.41 -25.25
C SER A 37 3.29 -4.84 -24.66
N LYS A 38 3.97 -5.06 -23.54
CA LYS A 38 3.99 -6.35 -22.84
C LYS A 38 2.77 -6.60 -21.97
N THR A 39 1.89 -5.62 -21.79
CA THR A 39 0.67 -5.77 -20.98
C THR A 39 -0.48 -6.48 -21.73
N GLY A 40 -0.44 -6.46 -23.05
CA GLY A 40 -1.52 -6.99 -23.90
C GLY A 40 -2.77 -6.10 -23.96
N VAL A 41 -2.76 -4.94 -23.31
CA VAL A 41 -3.86 -3.96 -23.33
C VAL A 41 -3.88 -3.24 -24.68
N LYS A 42 -5.06 -3.15 -25.29
CA LYS A 42 -5.22 -2.59 -26.66
C LYS A 42 -5.40 -1.08 -26.65
N GLU A 43 -6.25 -0.57 -25.77
CA GLU A 43 -6.50 0.86 -25.56
C GLU A 43 -6.07 1.22 -24.12
N PRO A 44 -4.74 1.35 -23.88
CA PRO A 44 -4.24 1.51 -22.52
C PRO A 44 -4.54 2.90 -21.97
N VAL A 45 -5.07 2.93 -20.76
CA VAL A 45 -5.15 4.13 -19.92
C VAL A 45 -4.27 3.90 -18.70
N LEU A 46 -3.34 4.82 -18.45
CA LEU A 46 -2.50 4.79 -17.27
C LEU A 46 -3.24 5.42 -16.08
N ILE A 47 -3.20 4.74 -14.95
CA ILE A 47 -3.77 5.21 -13.69
C ILE A 47 -2.63 5.24 -12.67
N SER A 48 -2.43 6.39 -12.06
CA SER A 48 -1.35 6.61 -11.10
C SER A 48 -1.91 6.95 -9.73
N GLY A 49 -1.24 6.48 -8.68
CA GLY A 49 -1.54 6.81 -7.31
C GLY A 49 -0.25 7.10 -6.54
N THR A 50 -0.29 8.08 -5.66
CA THR A 50 0.79 8.37 -4.73
C THR A 50 0.23 8.51 -3.33
N ASP A 51 0.91 7.94 -2.36
CA ASP A 51 0.52 8.01 -0.96
C ASP A 51 1.74 7.81 -0.04
N GLY A 52 1.60 8.23 1.19
CA GLY A 52 2.54 7.94 2.26
C GLY A 52 1.99 6.92 3.25
N VAL A 53 2.84 6.45 4.15
CA VAL A 53 2.41 5.56 5.25
C VAL A 53 1.68 6.33 6.34
N GLY A 54 2.06 7.58 6.56
CA GLY A 54 1.51 8.40 7.64
C GLY A 54 2.11 8.05 9.01
N THR A 55 1.38 8.39 10.08
CA THR A 55 1.91 8.35 11.45
C THR A 55 2.08 6.94 12.02
N LYS A 56 1.71 5.89 11.30
CA LYS A 56 2.10 4.50 11.61
C LYS A 56 3.62 4.33 11.67
N LEU A 57 4.36 5.08 10.86
CA LEU A 57 5.83 5.13 10.89
C LEU A 57 6.39 5.37 12.30
N MET A 58 5.74 6.21 13.11
CA MET A 58 6.21 6.48 14.46
C MET A 58 6.12 5.27 15.38
N LEU A 59 5.23 4.32 15.11
CA LEU A 59 5.20 3.05 15.84
C LEU A 59 6.31 2.10 15.34
N ALA A 60 6.59 2.09 14.04
CA ALA A 60 7.72 1.34 13.50
C ALA A 60 9.05 1.82 14.12
N ILE A 61 9.22 3.13 14.26
CA ILE A 61 10.39 3.74 14.91
C ILE A 61 10.41 3.40 16.41
N LYS A 62 9.27 3.61 17.11
CA LYS A 62 9.16 3.34 18.57
C LYS A 62 9.50 1.89 18.93
N TYR A 63 9.08 0.94 18.10
CA TYR A 63 9.24 -0.49 18.35
C TYR A 63 10.44 -1.10 17.60
N ASP A 64 11.22 -0.30 16.91
CA ASP A 64 12.36 -0.73 16.07
C ASP A 64 12.00 -1.90 15.15
N LYS A 65 10.86 -1.78 14.46
CA LYS A 65 10.32 -2.79 13.53
C LYS A 65 10.02 -2.13 12.19
N HIS A 66 10.90 -2.35 11.22
CA HIS A 66 10.89 -1.63 9.94
C HIS A 66 10.60 -2.52 8.73
N ASP A 67 10.52 -3.82 8.92
CA ASP A 67 10.43 -4.83 7.85
C ASP A 67 9.04 -4.96 7.21
N THR A 68 8.00 -4.44 7.86
CA THR A 68 6.61 -4.53 7.37
C THR A 68 6.06 -3.22 6.85
N ILE A 69 6.62 -2.09 7.26
CA ILE A 69 6.06 -0.76 6.97
C ILE A 69 6.05 -0.42 5.47
N GLY A 70 6.99 -0.97 4.71
CA GLY A 70 7.03 -0.81 3.26
C GLY A 70 5.83 -1.41 2.54
N GLN A 71 5.26 -2.50 3.08
CA GLN A 71 4.04 -3.10 2.54
C GLN A 71 2.85 -2.15 2.66
N ASP A 72 2.75 -1.39 3.75
CA ASP A 72 1.73 -0.37 3.93
C ASP A 72 1.82 0.71 2.84
N CYS A 73 3.04 1.18 2.56
CA CYS A 73 3.27 2.17 1.51
C CYS A 73 2.77 1.70 0.14
N VAL A 74 3.12 0.47 -0.24
CA VAL A 74 2.67 -0.11 -1.50
C VAL A 74 1.16 -0.31 -1.51
N ALA A 75 0.58 -0.85 -0.43
CA ALA A 75 -0.84 -1.13 -0.33
C ALA A 75 -1.70 0.13 -0.51
N MET A 76 -1.32 1.24 0.12
CA MET A 76 -2.07 2.50 0.01
C MET A 76 -2.13 2.98 -1.44
N CYS A 77 -1.04 2.83 -2.20
CA CYS A 77 -1.00 3.23 -3.61
C CYS A 77 -1.73 2.24 -4.54
N VAL A 78 -1.46 0.93 -4.42
CA VAL A 78 -1.98 -0.06 -5.37
C VAL A 78 -3.44 -0.42 -5.13
N ASN A 79 -3.94 -0.30 -3.91
CA ASN A 79 -5.36 -0.51 -3.62
C ASN A 79 -6.22 0.62 -4.22
N ASP A 80 -5.72 1.84 -4.32
CA ASP A 80 -6.38 2.92 -5.05
C ASP A 80 -6.40 2.67 -6.57
N ILE A 81 -5.29 2.17 -7.11
CA ILE A 81 -5.19 1.85 -8.54
C ILE A 81 -6.16 0.74 -8.93
N ILE A 82 -6.23 -0.35 -8.15
CA ILE A 82 -7.15 -1.44 -8.41
C ILE A 82 -8.61 -1.00 -8.26
N ALA A 83 -8.91 -0.04 -7.37
CA ALA A 83 -10.26 0.51 -7.22
C ALA A 83 -10.75 1.23 -8.47
N ALA A 84 -9.85 1.78 -9.27
CA ALA A 84 -10.15 2.39 -10.57
C ALA A 84 -10.15 1.37 -11.75
N GLY A 85 -9.92 0.09 -11.48
CA GLY A 85 -9.93 -0.98 -12.49
C GLY A 85 -8.59 -1.24 -13.15
N ALA A 86 -7.49 -0.70 -12.64
CA ALA A 86 -6.16 -0.83 -13.25
C ALA A 86 -5.34 -1.94 -12.60
N GLU A 87 -4.57 -2.65 -13.42
CA GLU A 87 -3.51 -3.56 -12.99
C GLU A 87 -2.26 -2.76 -12.64
N PRO A 88 -1.74 -2.84 -11.40
CA PRO A 88 -0.46 -2.22 -11.06
C PRO A 88 0.68 -2.79 -11.91
N LEU A 89 1.49 -1.92 -12.49
CA LEU A 89 2.62 -2.30 -13.34
C LEU A 89 3.95 -2.13 -12.61
N TYR A 90 4.17 -0.94 -12.04
CA TYR A 90 5.41 -0.62 -11.36
C TYR A 90 5.21 0.38 -10.22
N PHE A 91 6.21 0.43 -9.37
CA PHE A 91 6.24 1.24 -8.17
C PHE A 91 7.58 1.96 -8.05
N LEU A 92 7.53 3.16 -7.50
CA LEU A 92 8.68 3.96 -7.09
C LEU A 92 8.49 4.36 -5.62
N ASP A 93 9.54 4.26 -4.82
CA ASP A 93 9.52 4.72 -3.43
C ASP A 93 10.36 5.98 -3.23
N TYR A 94 10.01 6.73 -2.22
CA TYR A 94 10.79 7.85 -1.71
C TYR A 94 10.96 7.70 -0.20
N VAL A 95 12.20 7.54 0.22
CA VAL A 95 12.56 7.48 1.65
C VAL A 95 13.36 8.73 2.01
N ALA A 96 12.83 9.55 2.89
CA ALA A 96 13.55 10.68 3.50
C ALA A 96 13.94 10.31 4.93
N THR A 97 15.19 10.49 5.31
CA THR A 97 15.69 10.08 6.63
C THR A 97 16.64 11.14 7.21
N GLY A 98 16.68 11.26 8.55
CA GLY A 98 17.65 12.13 9.21
C GLY A 98 19.07 11.59 9.11
N LYS A 99 19.21 10.25 9.16
CA LYS A 99 20.48 9.55 9.04
C LYS A 99 20.33 8.29 8.23
N ASN A 100 21.23 8.11 7.27
CA ASN A 100 21.23 6.92 6.43
C ASN A 100 21.85 5.73 7.19
N GLU A 101 20.99 4.85 7.68
CA GLU A 101 21.36 3.59 8.33
C GLU A 101 21.05 2.42 7.38
N PRO A 102 22.06 1.84 6.70
CA PRO A 102 21.83 0.86 5.64
C PRO A 102 21.00 -0.34 6.06
N ALA A 103 21.21 -0.87 7.27
CA ALA A 103 20.45 -2.02 7.76
C ALA A 103 18.96 -1.71 8.02
N LYS A 104 18.64 -0.52 8.51
CA LYS A 104 17.26 -0.04 8.71
C LYS A 104 16.57 0.18 7.37
N LEU A 105 17.23 0.89 6.46
CA LEU A 105 16.70 1.20 5.14
C LEU A 105 16.54 -0.06 4.26
N GLU A 106 17.42 -1.05 4.39
CA GLU A 106 17.22 -2.35 3.77
C GLU A 106 15.90 -3.01 4.21
N GLN A 107 15.56 -2.97 5.49
CA GLN A 107 14.30 -3.51 5.99
C GLN A 107 13.09 -2.78 5.40
N VAL A 108 13.14 -1.44 5.36
CA VAL A 108 12.06 -0.62 4.77
C VAL A 108 11.83 -1.00 3.31
N VAL A 109 12.91 -1.04 2.52
CA VAL A 109 12.80 -1.37 1.09
C VAL A 109 12.46 -2.85 0.86
N ALA A 110 12.87 -3.76 1.75
CA ALA A 110 12.43 -5.15 1.71
C ALA A 110 10.90 -5.26 1.87
N GLY A 111 10.32 -4.46 2.76
CA GLY A 111 8.87 -4.35 2.91
C GLY A 111 8.19 -3.79 1.66
N VAL A 112 8.76 -2.76 1.03
CA VAL A 112 8.27 -2.23 -0.25
C VAL A 112 8.31 -3.32 -1.33
N ALA A 113 9.43 -4.03 -1.47
CA ALA A 113 9.57 -5.11 -2.43
C ALA A 113 8.55 -6.24 -2.19
N GLU A 114 8.32 -6.62 -0.93
CA GLU A 114 7.30 -7.62 -0.59
C GLU A 114 5.89 -7.15 -1.00
N GLY A 115 5.54 -5.89 -0.72
CA GLY A 115 4.29 -5.30 -1.19
C GLY A 115 4.16 -5.32 -2.70
N CYS A 116 5.23 -5.01 -3.42
CA CYS A 116 5.27 -5.09 -4.89
C CYS A 116 5.05 -6.52 -5.40
N VAL A 117 5.66 -7.53 -4.78
CA VAL A 117 5.43 -8.94 -5.11
C VAL A 117 3.96 -9.31 -4.91
N GLN A 118 3.36 -8.91 -3.80
CA GLN A 118 1.94 -9.15 -3.53
C GLN A 118 1.02 -8.46 -4.55
N ALA A 119 1.37 -7.26 -5.00
CA ALA A 119 0.62 -6.51 -6.00
C ALA A 119 0.89 -6.96 -7.44
N GLY A 120 1.93 -7.77 -7.69
CA GLY A 120 2.38 -8.10 -9.04
C GLY A 120 3.00 -6.91 -9.79
N ALA A 121 3.48 -5.92 -9.08
CA ALA A 121 4.14 -4.72 -9.61
C ALA A 121 5.66 -4.82 -9.48
N ALA A 122 6.40 -4.19 -10.40
CA ALA A 122 7.85 -4.12 -10.32
C ALA A 122 8.31 -2.87 -9.56
N LEU A 123 9.24 -3.03 -8.63
CA LEU A 123 9.95 -1.90 -8.04
C LEU A 123 11.09 -1.50 -8.99
N ILE A 124 10.86 -0.45 -9.80
CA ILE A 124 11.77 -0.09 -10.91
C ILE A 124 12.68 1.09 -10.61
N GLY A 125 12.53 1.71 -9.46
CA GLY A 125 13.33 2.85 -9.05
C GLY A 125 12.85 3.39 -7.72
N GLY A 126 13.48 4.45 -7.28
CA GLY A 126 13.15 5.14 -6.04
C GLY A 126 14.25 6.12 -5.67
N GLU A 127 14.11 6.77 -4.53
CA GLU A 127 15.07 7.72 -4.00
C GLU A 127 15.21 7.54 -2.48
N THR A 128 16.43 7.60 -2.00
CA THR A 128 16.73 7.71 -0.56
C THR A 128 17.47 9.01 -0.31
N ALA A 129 16.83 9.92 0.41
CA ALA A 129 17.36 11.24 0.71
C ALA A 129 17.75 11.34 2.19
N GLU A 130 19.03 11.54 2.48
CA GLU A 130 19.50 11.88 3.81
C GLU A 130 19.36 13.39 4.02
N MET A 131 18.55 13.80 4.99
CA MET A 131 18.22 15.20 5.26
C MET A 131 18.44 15.53 6.74
N PRO A 132 19.70 15.62 7.19
CA PRO A 132 20.02 15.94 8.58
C PRO A 132 19.54 17.34 8.95
N GLY A 133 18.95 17.46 10.13
CA GLY A 133 18.35 18.70 10.61
C GLY A 133 16.91 18.95 10.16
N MET A 134 16.44 18.30 9.09
CA MET A 134 15.02 18.28 8.72
C MET A 134 14.29 17.13 9.41
N TYR A 135 14.93 15.98 9.51
CA TYR A 135 14.47 14.82 10.28
C TYR A 135 15.39 14.58 11.47
N GLY A 136 14.88 14.05 12.58
CA GLY A 136 15.67 13.50 13.66
C GLY A 136 16.53 12.32 13.17
N GLU A 137 17.59 11.98 13.91
CA GLU A 137 18.53 10.92 13.47
C GLU A 137 17.83 9.57 13.22
N ASP A 138 16.82 9.23 14.03
CA ASP A 138 16.08 7.97 13.93
C ASP A 138 14.85 8.08 13.06
N ASP A 139 14.46 9.29 12.68
CA ASP A 139 13.21 9.53 11.93
C ASP A 139 13.40 9.31 10.42
N TYR A 140 12.36 8.82 9.82
CA TYR A 140 12.23 8.76 8.36
C TYR A 140 10.78 8.91 7.93
N ASP A 141 10.60 9.31 6.68
CA ASP A 141 9.33 9.31 5.99
C ASP A 141 9.39 8.38 4.77
N LEU A 142 8.27 7.77 4.44
CA LEU A 142 8.16 6.82 3.34
C LEU A 142 6.91 7.13 2.53
N ALA A 143 7.11 7.42 1.27
CA ALA A 143 6.05 7.63 0.31
C ALA A 143 6.28 6.77 -0.93
N GLY A 144 5.22 6.50 -1.66
CA GLY A 144 5.24 5.70 -2.87
C GLY A 144 4.48 6.34 -4.02
N PHE A 145 4.80 5.88 -5.20
CA PHE A 145 4.15 6.23 -6.44
C PHE A 145 3.98 4.96 -7.26
N ALA A 146 2.74 4.63 -7.57
CA ALA A 146 2.41 3.46 -8.37
C ALA A 146 1.77 3.89 -9.70
N VAL A 147 2.06 3.13 -10.75
CA VAL A 147 1.42 3.26 -12.05
C VAL A 147 0.83 1.92 -12.45
N GLY A 148 -0.43 1.96 -12.85
CA GLY A 148 -1.16 0.83 -13.38
C GLY A 148 -1.72 1.12 -14.76
N VAL A 149 -2.24 0.09 -15.41
CA VAL A 149 -2.89 0.17 -16.71
C VAL A 149 -4.26 -0.49 -16.67
N ALA A 150 -5.22 0.15 -17.31
CA ALA A 150 -6.53 -0.43 -17.58
C ALA A 150 -6.80 -0.44 -19.08
N GLU A 151 -7.55 -1.44 -19.56
CA GLU A 151 -8.24 -1.32 -20.83
C GLU A 151 -9.30 -0.22 -20.70
N LYS A 152 -9.35 0.70 -21.65
CA LYS A 152 -10.23 1.88 -21.58
C LYS A 152 -11.69 1.53 -21.32
N SER A 153 -12.17 0.43 -21.88
CA SER A 153 -13.54 -0.07 -21.70
C SER A 153 -13.79 -0.71 -20.34
N GLN A 154 -12.74 -1.01 -19.57
CA GLN A 154 -12.80 -1.70 -18.27
C GLN A 154 -12.49 -0.80 -17.09
N ILE A 155 -12.35 0.51 -17.31
CA ILE A 155 -12.20 1.49 -16.23
C ILE A 155 -13.42 1.43 -15.31
N ILE A 156 -13.18 1.38 -14.00
CA ILE A 156 -14.22 1.42 -12.98
C ILE A 156 -14.34 2.85 -12.49
N ASP A 157 -15.44 3.51 -12.85
CA ASP A 157 -15.75 4.90 -12.52
C ASP A 157 -17.11 5.05 -11.81
N GLY A 158 -17.75 3.94 -11.45
CA GLY A 158 -19.05 3.91 -10.80
C GLY A 158 -20.25 4.06 -11.75
N SER A 159 -20.05 4.34 -13.02
CA SER A 159 -21.13 4.56 -13.99
C SER A 159 -21.99 3.32 -14.27
N LYS A 160 -21.49 2.13 -13.97
CA LYS A 160 -22.19 0.87 -14.14
C LYS A 160 -22.94 0.42 -12.89
N VAL A 161 -22.77 1.09 -11.75
CA VAL A 161 -23.44 0.75 -10.49
C VAL A 161 -24.90 1.12 -10.56
N ALA A 162 -25.77 0.19 -10.20
CA ALA A 162 -27.22 0.36 -10.26
C ALA A 162 -27.91 -0.09 -8.97
N ALA A 163 -29.12 0.42 -8.76
CA ALA A 163 -29.96 -0.03 -7.66
C ALA A 163 -30.23 -1.55 -7.75
N GLY A 164 -30.00 -2.25 -6.66
CA GLY A 164 -30.07 -3.71 -6.59
C GLY A 164 -28.73 -4.43 -6.70
N ASP A 165 -27.65 -3.71 -7.00
CA ASP A 165 -26.30 -4.27 -6.90
C ASP A 165 -25.98 -4.64 -5.44
N VAL A 166 -25.17 -5.68 -5.27
CA VAL A 166 -24.81 -6.22 -3.95
C VAL A 166 -23.42 -5.73 -3.53
N LEU A 167 -23.33 -5.22 -2.31
CA LEU A 167 -22.05 -4.86 -1.68
C LEU A 167 -21.36 -6.09 -1.12
N LEU A 168 -20.13 -6.33 -1.54
CA LEU A 168 -19.25 -7.36 -0.98
C LEU A 168 -18.11 -6.70 -0.22
N GLY A 169 -18.02 -6.97 1.09
CA GLY A 169 -16.91 -6.49 1.92
C GLY A 169 -15.72 -7.45 1.87
N LEU A 170 -14.55 -6.92 1.57
CA LEU A 170 -13.28 -7.64 1.73
C LEU A 170 -12.66 -7.24 3.08
N ALA A 171 -12.41 -8.25 3.94
CA ALA A 171 -11.91 -8.02 5.29
C ALA A 171 -10.53 -7.35 5.31
N SER A 172 -10.30 -6.48 6.30
CA SER A 172 -8.98 -5.93 6.59
C SER A 172 -8.09 -6.96 7.29
N SER A 173 -6.79 -6.71 7.31
CA SER A 173 -5.80 -7.46 8.09
C SER A 173 -5.63 -6.93 9.51
N GLY A 174 -6.12 -5.72 9.78
CA GLY A 174 -5.98 -4.99 11.02
C GLY A 174 -6.39 -3.53 10.83
N ILE A 175 -5.73 -2.63 11.53
CA ILE A 175 -5.98 -1.19 11.45
C ILE A 175 -5.56 -0.61 10.08
N HIS A 176 -4.70 -1.31 9.37
CA HIS A 176 -4.08 -0.86 8.12
C HIS A 176 -3.14 0.34 8.34
N SER A 177 -3.36 1.48 7.64
CA SER A 177 -2.49 2.65 7.73
C SER A 177 -3.24 3.95 8.02
N ASN A 178 -4.51 3.88 8.39
CA ASN A 178 -5.33 5.05 8.70
C ASN A 178 -5.65 5.14 10.20
N GLY A 179 -5.89 6.35 10.70
CA GLY A 179 -6.30 6.57 12.08
C GLY A 179 -5.18 6.43 13.12
N TYR A 180 -3.93 6.36 12.73
CA TYR A 180 -2.79 6.09 13.63
C TYR A 180 -2.51 7.24 14.60
N SER A 181 -2.97 8.44 14.39
CA SER A 181 -2.93 9.50 15.40
C SER A 181 -3.72 9.12 16.65
N LEU A 182 -4.90 8.50 16.46
CA LEU A 182 -5.71 7.96 17.57
C LEU A 182 -5.07 6.71 18.17
N VAL A 183 -4.65 5.75 17.36
CA VAL A 183 -3.99 4.51 17.80
C VAL A 183 -2.80 4.81 18.70
N ARG A 184 -1.92 5.71 18.27
CA ARG A 184 -0.75 6.12 19.05
C ARG A 184 -1.12 6.77 20.38
N ARG A 185 -2.23 7.49 20.43
CA ARG A 185 -2.74 8.09 21.67
C ARG A 185 -3.31 7.04 22.62
N VAL A 186 -4.08 6.09 22.10
CA VAL A 186 -4.69 5.00 22.89
C VAL A 186 -3.61 4.11 23.50
N PHE A 187 -2.58 3.76 22.73
CA PHE A 187 -1.51 2.86 23.15
C PHE A 187 -0.21 3.60 23.56
N ALA A 188 -0.33 4.87 24.00
CA ALA A 188 0.85 5.68 24.32
C ALA A 188 1.72 5.06 25.42
N ASP A 189 1.09 4.51 26.47
CA ASP A 189 1.76 3.97 27.66
C ASP A 189 2.19 2.49 27.51
N TYR A 190 1.88 1.87 26.36
CA TYR A 190 2.25 0.48 26.12
C TYR A 190 3.65 0.37 25.51
N THR A 191 4.37 -0.68 25.90
CA THR A 191 5.72 -0.97 25.39
C THR A 191 5.70 -1.67 24.03
N GLY A 192 4.56 -2.28 23.67
CA GLY A 192 4.38 -3.12 22.49
C GLY A 192 4.72 -4.59 22.71
N GLU A 193 5.36 -4.93 23.83
CA GLU A 193 5.69 -6.33 24.19
C GLU A 193 4.54 -7.06 24.90
N GLU A 194 3.51 -6.33 25.27
CA GLU A 194 2.33 -6.89 25.95
C GLU A 194 1.61 -7.89 25.04
N VAL A 195 1.18 -8.99 25.65
CA VAL A 195 0.30 -9.98 25.05
C VAL A 195 -1.06 -9.86 25.70
N LEU A 196 -1.97 -9.13 25.04
CA LEU A 196 -3.32 -8.94 25.56
C LEU A 196 -4.18 -10.17 25.25
N PRO A 197 -5.04 -10.62 26.19
CA PRO A 197 -5.86 -11.82 25.98
C PRO A 197 -6.71 -11.78 24.72
N GLU A 198 -7.22 -10.60 24.36
CA GLU A 198 -8.06 -10.35 23.19
C GLU A 198 -7.31 -10.48 21.86
N LEU A 199 -5.97 -10.39 21.89
CA LEU A 199 -5.14 -10.39 20.68
C LEU A 199 -4.58 -11.80 20.32
N GLU A 200 -5.26 -12.85 20.78
CA GLU A 200 -4.97 -14.23 20.40
C GLU A 200 -3.50 -14.67 20.63
N GLY A 201 -2.89 -14.14 21.69
CA GLY A 201 -1.50 -14.46 22.03
C GLY A 201 -0.43 -13.73 21.23
N LYS A 202 -0.81 -12.77 20.37
CA LYS A 202 0.13 -11.91 19.64
C LYS A 202 0.61 -10.76 20.52
N LYS A 203 1.83 -10.30 20.27
CA LYS A 203 2.34 -9.08 20.89
C LYS A 203 1.62 -7.86 20.32
N LEU A 204 1.36 -6.87 21.17
CA LEU A 204 0.67 -5.65 20.77
C LEU A 204 1.37 -4.95 19.60
N LYS A 205 2.71 -4.85 19.60
CA LYS A 205 3.46 -4.25 18.49
C LYS A 205 3.24 -4.94 17.15
N ASP A 206 3.10 -6.27 17.14
CA ASP A 206 2.88 -7.02 15.91
C ASP A 206 1.47 -6.76 15.36
N VAL A 207 0.48 -6.64 16.24
CA VAL A 207 -0.90 -6.30 15.85
C VAL A 207 -1.00 -4.86 15.35
N LEU A 208 -0.33 -3.91 16.04
CA LEU A 208 -0.34 -2.51 15.64
C LEU A 208 0.46 -2.22 14.35
N LEU A 209 1.41 -3.09 14.00
CA LEU A 209 2.23 -3.00 12.81
C LEU A 209 1.84 -4.02 11.73
N GLU A 210 0.71 -4.75 11.92
CA GLU A 210 0.19 -5.64 10.88
C GLU A 210 0.05 -4.86 9.57
N PRO A 211 0.64 -5.35 8.46
CA PRO A 211 0.60 -4.64 7.20
C PRO A 211 -0.80 -4.50 6.62
N THR A 212 -1.03 -3.40 5.95
CA THR A 212 -2.23 -3.19 5.13
C THR A 212 -2.34 -4.29 4.08
N ARG A 213 -3.50 -4.92 4.00
CA ARG A 213 -3.76 -5.97 3.01
C ARG A 213 -3.74 -5.40 1.60
N ILE A 214 -3.09 -6.11 0.68
CA ILE A 214 -3.06 -5.82 -0.75
C ILE A 214 -4.09 -6.70 -1.44
N TYR A 215 -5.11 -6.09 -2.03
CA TYR A 215 -6.26 -6.80 -2.61
C TYR A 215 -6.12 -7.09 -4.11
N VAL A 216 -5.03 -6.66 -4.73
CA VAL A 216 -4.85 -6.68 -6.19
C VAL A 216 -5.09 -8.07 -6.78
N LYS A 217 -4.44 -9.10 -6.27
CA LYS A 217 -4.55 -10.48 -6.80
C LYS A 217 -5.94 -11.10 -6.63
N ALA A 218 -6.69 -10.66 -5.61
CA ALA A 218 -8.05 -11.13 -5.37
C ALA A 218 -9.06 -10.43 -6.28
N VAL A 219 -8.86 -9.16 -6.57
CA VAL A 219 -9.84 -8.30 -7.25
C VAL A 219 -9.61 -8.22 -8.77
N LEU A 220 -8.34 -8.21 -9.20
CA LEU A 220 -7.99 -8.07 -10.62
C LEU A 220 -8.67 -9.10 -11.54
N PRO A 221 -8.77 -10.39 -11.20
CA PRO A 221 -9.50 -11.36 -12.02
C PRO A 221 -10.98 -11.00 -12.21
N LEU A 222 -11.62 -10.47 -11.15
CA LEU A 222 -13.04 -10.07 -11.20
C LEU A 222 -13.24 -8.86 -12.12
N ILE A 223 -12.29 -7.95 -12.16
CA ILE A 223 -12.29 -6.80 -13.08
C ILE A 223 -12.14 -7.28 -14.52
N LYS A 224 -11.20 -8.19 -14.77
CA LYS A 224 -10.94 -8.74 -16.12
C LYS A 224 -12.14 -9.51 -16.67
N GLU A 225 -12.92 -10.13 -15.81
CA GLU A 225 -14.17 -10.82 -16.16
C GLU A 225 -15.40 -9.90 -16.14
N GLU A 226 -15.22 -8.59 -15.91
CA GLU A 226 -16.28 -7.59 -15.85
C GLU A 226 -17.40 -7.90 -14.85
N LEU A 227 -17.04 -8.51 -13.72
CA LEU A 227 -17.98 -8.91 -12.66
C LEU A 227 -18.21 -7.82 -11.60
N VAL A 228 -17.51 -6.69 -11.68
CA VAL A 228 -17.52 -5.63 -10.68
C VAL A 228 -17.90 -4.31 -11.34
N ASN A 229 -18.92 -3.65 -10.79
CA ASN A 229 -19.43 -2.36 -11.29
C ASN A 229 -18.81 -1.14 -10.59
N GLY A 230 -18.39 -1.31 -9.33
CA GLY A 230 -17.79 -0.26 -8.51
C GLY A 230 -16.89 -0.87 -7.44
N ILE A 231 -15.90 -0.13 -7.01
CA ILE A 231 -14.99 -0.51 -5.92
C ILE A 231 -14.74 0.72 -5.04
N ALA A 232 -14.82 0.53 -3.73
CA ALA A 232 -14.40 1.54 -2.76
C ALA A 232 -13.24 1.01 -1.92
N HIS A 233 -12.13 1.76 -1.90
CA HIS A 233 -11.03 1.54 -0.97
C HIS A 233 -11.33 2.29 0.33
N ILE A 234 -11.59 1.56 1.41
CA ILE A 234 -11.95 2.16 2.70
C ILE A 234 -10.69 2.64 3.40
N THR A 235 -10.53 3.96 3.48
CA THR A 235 -9.42 4.67 4.10
C THR A 235 -9.92 5.66 5.16
N GLY A 236 -9.24 6.78 5.38
CA GLY A 236 -9.71 7.85 6.26
C GLY A 236 -11.12 8.31 5.89
N GLY A 237 -11.96 8.53 6.89
CA GLY A 237 -13.38 8.83 6.71
C GLY A 237 -14.32 7.61 6.71
N GLY A 238 -13.76 6.39 6.67
CA GLY A 238 -14.53 5.14 6.81
C GLY A 238 -15.54 4.91 5.71
N PHE A 239 -16.60 4.17 6.01
CA PHE A 239 -17.66 3.85 5.03
C PHE A 239 -18.38 5.08 4.53
N ILE A 240 -18.64 6.05 5.42
CA ILE A 240 -19.45 7.24 5.11
C ILE A 240 -18.83 8.07 3.98
N GLU A 241 -17.51 8.25 3.99
CA GLU A 241 -16.84 9.10 3.00
C GLU A 241 -16.33 8.31 1.78
N ASN A 242 -16.07 7.01 1.92
CA ASN A 242 -15.46 6.24 0.83
C ASN A 242 -16.47 5.46 -0.01
N VAL A 243 -17.49 4.87 0.59
CA VAL A 243 -18.48 4.06 -0.14
C VAL A 243 -19.25 4.89 -1.20
N PRO A 244 -19.67 6.14 -0.94
CA PRO A 244 -20.35 6.94 -1.96
C PRO A 244 -19.50 7.29 -3.18
N ARG A 245 -18.18 7.18 -3.10
CA ARG A 245 -17.28 7.49 -4.23
C ARG A 245 -17.39 6.50 -5.39
N MET A 246 -18.04 5.35 -5.17
CA MET A 246 -18.13 4.29 -6.20
C MET A 246 -19.45 4.25 -6.96
N PHE A 247 -20.37 5.21 -6.74
CA PHE A 247 -21.67 5.29 -7.43
C PHE A 247 -22.16 6.72 -7.55
N ALA A 248 -23.20 6.92 -8.36
CA ALA A 248 -23.77 8.23 -8.64
C ALA A 248 -24.60 8.78 -7.44
N ASP A 249 -24.79 10.10 -7.39
CA ASP A 249 -25.41 10.82 -6.27
C ASP A 249 -26.89 10.45 -6.00
N ASP A 250 -27.57 9.81 -6.95
CA ASP A 250 -28.93 9.35 -6.83
C ASP A 250 -29.08 7.94 -6.24
N LEU A 251 -27.97 7.32 -5.88
CA LEU A 251 -27.90 6.00 -5.24
C LEU A 251 -27.49 6.12 -3.77
N ALA A 252 -27.84 5.12 -3.00
CA ALA A 252 -27.44 4.97 -1.62
C ALA A 252 -27.02 3.53 -1.32
N ALA A 253 -26.01 3.39 -0.47
CA ALA A 253 -25.58 2.08 0.03
C ALA A 253 -26.33 1.74 1.33
N GLU A 254 -26.89 0.55 1.41
CA GLU A 254 -27.44 -0.03 2.63
C GLU A 254 -26.47 -1.07 3.17
N ILE A 255 -25.89 -0.82 4.34
CA ILE A 255 -24.91 -1.70 4.99
C ILE A 255 -25.52 -2.28 6.26
N ASP A 256 -25.60 -3.61 6.32
CA ASP A 256 -25.99 -4.35 7.51
C ASP A 256 -24.76 -4.50 8.44
N GLU A 257 -24.66 -3.66 9.44
CA GLU A 257 -23.53 -3.65 10.38
C GLU A 257 -23.35 -4.99 11.11
N SER A 258 -24.42 -5.77 11.28
CA SER A 258 -24.33 -7.08 11.92
C SER A 258 -23.52 -8.10 11.12
N LYS A 259 -23.32 -7.84 9.84
CA LYS A 259 -22.52 -8.67 8.91
C LYS A 259 -21.09 -8.19 8.73
N VAL A 260 -20.74 -7.08 9.36
CA VAL A 260 -19.37 -6.54 9.30
C VAL A 260 -18.56 -7.13 10.47
N PRO A 261 -17.57 -8.00 10.21
CA PRO A 261 -16.74 -8.53 11.28
C PRO A 261 -15.87 -7.43 11.88
N VAL A 262 -15.83 -7.37 13.20
CA VAL A 262 -14.97 -6.44 13.95
C VAL A 262 -13.78 -7.23 14.52
N LEU A 263 -12.59 -6.82 14.20
CA LEU A 263 -11.38 -7.45 14.71
C LEU A 263 -11.16 -7.08 16.19
N PRO A 264 -10.51 -7.96 17.00
CA PRO A 264 -10.33 -7.73 18.44
C PRO A 264 -9.56 -6.45 18.80
N ILE A 265 -8.83 -5.87 17.85
CA ILE A 265 -8.08 -4.62 18.09
C ILE A 265 -8.97 -3.36 18.09
N PHE A 266 -10.21 -3.45 17.61
CA PHE A 266 -11.17 -2.33 17.58
C PHE A 266 -12.14 -2.32 18.82
#